data_1da7158d99cee45da3a46e55c4ca2e54
#
_entry.id   1da7158d99cee45da3a46e55c4ca2e54
#
_cell.length_a   1.000
_cell.length_b   1.000
_cell.length_c   1.000
_cell.angle_alpha   90.00
_cell.angle_beta   90.00
_cell.angle_gamma   90.00
#
_symmetry.space_group_name_H-M   'P 1'
#
loop_
_entity.id
_entity.type
_entity.pdbx_description
1 polymer ?
#
loop_
_entity_poly.entity_id
_entity_poly.type
_entity_poly.pdbx_seq_one_letter_code
_entity_poly.pdbx_strand_id
1 'polypeptide(L)'
;MIEITFGFVAAICWGLHDFLVRFIVKKVSIFSALLCTNLFGILFLAGSFFLTEQNFILSETFILISIIYGILFLIATYGLYMAFDRGPVYVAAPIICSYPILSLIYAAVLTTSPKPHQWFLSLIVVFGIFLTVYTKKENTDKVKTVKLETIYWSILSAVFFSLSFQLGQNQIINSNEIISNLIARTSSIMVIVFLFANHIKFKSIKLNYIIILILMGVVDTLALLIMVYSGNFNHPEFSSVSASTFGLITILLVCFFYKEKLNFIQMLGISLVFSSIAILTLS
;
A
#
# COMPACT_ATOMS: atom_id res chain seq x y z
N MET A 1 -10.10 -18.12 7.81
CA MET A 1 -11.20 -17.16 7.45
C MET A 1 -11.03 -15.79 8.12
N ILE A 2 -10.58 -15.75 9.36
CA ILE A 2 -10.38 -14.47 10.08
C ILE A 2 -9.30 -13.62 9.41
N GLU A 3 -8.24 -14.22 8.91
CA GLU A 3 -7.13 -13.59 8.18
C GLU A 3 -7.63 -12.80 6.96
N ILE A 4 -8.50 -13.43 6.16
CA ILE A 4 -9.08 -12.81 4.96
C ILE A 4 -9.94 -11.60 5.35
N THR A 5 -10.72 -11.72 6.43
CA THR A 5 -11.55 -10.62 6.94
C THR A 5 -10.69 -9.43 7.36
N PHE A 6 -9.61 -9.66 8.10
CA PHE A 6 -8.66 -8.62 8.51
C PHE A 6 -8.02 -7.94 7.30
N GLY A 7 -7.54 -8.73 6.32
CA GLY A 7 -6.99 -8.18 5.10
C GLY A 7 -8.01 -7.38 4.30
N PHE A 8 -9.27 -7.81 4.25
CA PHE A 8 -10.32 -7.05 3.55
C PHE A 8 -10.66 -5.72 4.24
N VAL A 9 -10.66 -5.68 5.59
CA VAL A 9 -10.80 -4.42 6.34
C VAL A 9 -9.62 -3.48 6.05
N ALA A 10 -8.39 -4.01 6.02
CA ALA A 10 -7.22 -3.23 5.61
C ALA A 10 -7.35 -2.72 4.17
N ALA A 11 -7.89 -3.53 3.25
CA ALA A 11 -8.15 -3.14 1.87
C ALA A 11 -9.13 -1.96 1.76
N ILE A 12 -10.19 -1.94 2.56
CA ILE A 12 -11.14 -0.80 2.58
C ILE A 12 -10.43 0.46 3.07
N CYS A 13 -9.65 0.37 4.13
CA CYS A 13 -8.90 1.50 4.68
C CYS A 13 -7.87 2.04 3.68
N TRP A 14 -7.04 1.17 3.08
CA TRP A 14 -6.07 1.61 2.06
C TRP A 14 -6.74 2.04 0.76
N GLY A 15 -7.84 1.43 0.36
CA GLY A 15 -8.60 1.87 -0.82
C GLY A 15 -9.10 3.31 -0.68
N LEU A 16 -9.60 3.67 0.51
CA LEU A 16 -10.00 5.04 0.84
C LEU A 16 -8.78 5.97 0.92
N HIS A 17 -7.71 5.55 1.61
CA HIS A 17 -6.46 6.31 1.69
C HIS A 17 -5.94 6.65 0.29
N ASP A 18 -5.82 5.69 -0.59
CA ASP A 18 -5.26 5.84 -1.92
C ASP A 18 -6.13 6.70 -2.85
N PHE A 19 -7.45 6.61 -2.70
CA PHE A 19 -8.36 7.56 -3.35
C PHE A 19 -8.07 9.00 -2.91
N LEU A 20 -7.85 9.23 -1.61
CA LEU A 20 -7.49 10.54 -1.08
C LEU A 20 -6.08 10.97 -1.51
N VAL A 21 -5.12 10.04 -1.60
CA VAL A 21 -3.78 10.29 -2.17
C VAL A 21 -3.90 10.87 -3.57
N ARG A 22 -4.71 10.26 -4.44
CA ARG A 22 -4.92 10.76 -5.81
C ARG A 22 -5.35 12.22 -5.85
N PHE A 23 -6.13 12.65 -4.88
CA PHE A 23 -6.56 14.05 -4.75
C PHE A 23 -5.44 14.93 -4.20
N ILE A 24 -4.80 14.49 -3.10
CA ILE A 24 -3.91 15.36 -2.31
C ILE A 24 -2.57 15.64 -3.01
N VAL A 25 -2.01 14.66 -3.75
CA VAL A 25 -0.71 14.81 -4.45
C VAL A 25 -0.73 15.91 -5.52
N LYS A 26 -1.92 16.31 -5.99
CA LYS A 26 -2.09 17.43 -6.92
C LYS A 26 -2.18 18.80 -6.24
N LYS A 27 -2.28 18.85 -4.92
CA LYS A 27 -2.58 20.05 -4.13
C LYS A 27 -1.51 20.36 -3.09
N VAL A 28 -0.85 19.33 -2.57
CA VAL A 28 0.16 19.43 -1.51
C VAL A 28 1.43 18.73 -1.98
N SER A 29 2.61 19.18 -1.56
CA SER A 29 3.84 18.49 -1.89
C SER A 29 3.85 17.09 -1.31
N ILE A 30 4.36 16.10 -2.05
CA ILE A 30 4.36 14.69 -1.65
C ILE A 30 5.02 14.51 -0.29
N PHE A 31 6.17 15.15 -0.04
CA PHE A 31 6.85 15.06 1.25
C PHE A 31 6.05 15.68 2.40
N SER A 32 5.33 16.78 2.16
CA SER A 32 4.44 17.36 3.16
C SER A 32 3.25 16.45 3.46
N ALA A 33 2.68 15.81 2.43
CA ALA A 33 1.58 14.87 2.60
C ALA A 33 2.04 13.63 3.38
N LEU A 34 3.19 13.02 3.02
CA LEU A 34 3.78 11.89 3.73
C LEU A 34 4.11 12.24 5.19
N LEU A 35 4.68 13.41 5.44
CA LEU A 35 4.97 13.87 6.80
C LEU A 35 3.69 13.98 7.63
N CYS A 36 2.66 14.66 7.10
CA CYS A 36 1.39 14.84 7.80
C CYS A 36 0.68 13.51 8.06
N THR A 37 0.62 12.59 7.08
CA THR A 37 0.00 11.28 7.28
C THR A 37 0.71 10.47 8.35
N ASN A 38 2.05 10.48 8.39
CA ASN A 38 2.81 9.82 9.45
C ASN A 38 2.59 10.49 10.82
N LEU A 39 2.57 11.83 10.91
CA LEU A 39 2.30 12.56 12.16
C LEU A 39 0.90 12.25 12.71
N PHE A 40 -0.14 12.34 11.88
CA PHE A 40 -1.49 12.01 12.31
C PHE A 40 -1.65 10.52 12.64
N GLY A 41 -0.90 9.65 11.96
CA GLY A 41 -0.81 8.24 12.31
C GLY A 41 -0.20 8.02 13.69
N ILE A 42 0.89 8.72 14.04
CA ILE A 42 1.49 8.66 15.40
C ILE A 42 0.50 9.14 16.44
N LEU A 43 -0.20 10.25 16.20
CA LEU A 43 -1.22 10.75 17.14
C LEU A 43 -2.34 9.74 17.37
N PHE A 44 -2.79 9.07 16.32
CA PHE A 44 -3.78 7.99 16.42
C PHE A 44 -3.26 6.80 17.24
N LEU A 45 -2.03 6.34 16.97
CA LEU A 45 -1.38 5.25 17.71
C LEU A 45 -1.14 5.60 19.19
N ALA A 46 -0.70 6.82 19.47
CA ALA A 46 -0.53 7.29 20.83
C ALA A 46 -1.86 7.27 21.59
N GLY A 47 -2.95 7.74 20.97
CA GLY A 47 -4.29 7.63 21.54
C GLY A 47 -4.70 6.18 21.80
N SER A 48 -4.47 5.27 20.86
CA SER A 48 -4.75 3.83 21.00
C SER A 48 -3.92 3.20 22.12
N PHE A 49 -2.65 3.58 22.25
CA PHE A 49 -1.75 3.06 23.29
C PHE A 49 -2.24 3.37 24.71
N PHE A 50 -2.77 4.57 24.94
CA PHE A 50 -3.32 4.96 26.26
C PHE A 50 -4.65 4.28 26.60
N LEU A 51 -5.36 3.75 25.62
CA LEU A 51 -6.64 3.08 25.81
C LEU A 51 -6.52 1.57 26.02
N THR A 52 -5.35 1.00 25.77
CA THR A 52 -5.09 -0.45 25.87
C THR A 52 -4.01 -0.73 26.89
N GLU A 53 -4.28 -1.67 27.82
CA GLU A 53 -3.23 -2.20 28.70
C GLU A 53 -2.27 -3.05 27.86
N GLN A 54 -1.01 -2.62 27.75
CA GLN A 54 -0.03 -3.25 26.87
C GLN A 54 1.17 -3.76 27.67
N ASN A 55 1.37 -5.07 27.66
CA ASN A 55 2.62 -5.67 28.06
C ASN A 55 3.51 -5.83 26.80
N PHE A 56 4.69 -5.26 26.80
CA PHE A 56 5.62 -5.37 25.68
C PHE A 56 7.05 -5.55 26.14
N ILE A 57 7.81 -6.31 25.34
CA ILE A 57 9.23 -6.50 25.53
C ILE A 57 9.96 -5.77 24.40
N LEU A 58 10.78 -4.77 24.74
CA LEU A 58 11.64 -4.08 23.77
C LEU A 58 12.98 -4.81 23.69
N SER A 59 13.17 -5.61 22.66
CA SER A 59 14.50 -6.12 22.30
C SER A 59 15.14 -5.21 21.25
N GLU A 60 16.46 -5.20 21.20
CA GLU A 60 17.20 -4.44 20.18
C GLU A 60 16.82 -4.89 18.76
N THR A 61 16.65 -6.18 18.55
CA THR A 61 16.22 -6.76 17.28
C THR A 61 14.82 -6.30 16.88
N PHE A 62 13.87 -6.23 17.83
CA PHE A 62 12.52 -5.72 17.58
C PHE A 62 12.55 -4.25 17.14
N ILE A 63 13.33 -3.41 17.84
CA ILE A 63 13.48 -1.99 17.49
C ILE A 63 14.09 -1.86 16.08
N LEU A 64 15.18 -2.57 15.81
CA LEU A 64 15.87 -2.51 14.53
C LEU A 64 14.97 -2.94 13.36
N ILE A 65 14.25 -4.06 13.51
CA ILE A 65 13.35 -4.54 12.46
C ILE A 65 12.17 -3.56 12.27
N SER A 66 11.64 -2.97 13.36
CA SER A 66 10.59 -1.94 13.28
C SER A 66 11.05 -0.69 12.52
N ILE A 67 12.29 -0.26 12.72
CA ILE A 67 12.88 0.84 11.96
C ILE A 67 13.01 0.48 10.48
N ILE A 68 13.57 -0.70 10.19
CA ILE A 68 13.77 -1.14 8.79
C ILE A 68 12.44 -1.25 8.07
N TYR A 69 11.45 -1.94 8.64
CA TYR A 69 10.15 -2.08 7.99
C TYR A 69 9.45 -0.73 7.79
N GLY A 70 9.62 0.22 8.73
CA GLY A 70 9.07 1.57 8.60
C GLY A 70 9.71 2.36 7.44
N ILE A 71 11.03 2.25 7.27
CA ILE A 71 11.74 2.88 6.14
C ILE A 71 11.30 2.25 4.81
N LEU A 72 11.17 0.92 4.76
CA LEU A 72 10.69 0.22 3.55
C LEU A 72 9.26 0.64 3.22
N PHE A 73 8.38 0.75 4.23
CA PHE A 73 7.01 1.23 4.05
C PHE A 73 6.97 2.68 3.55
N LEU A 74 7.86 3.55 4.06
CA LEU A 74 8.00 4.93 3.56
C LEU A 74 8.39 4.96 2.07
N ILE A 75 9.36 4.14 1.66
CA ILE A 75 9.77 4.07 0.25
C ILE A 75 8.62 3.56 -0.62
N ALA A 76 7.87 2.55 -0.15
CA ALA A 76 6.69 2.02 -0.83
C ALA A 76 5.61 3.08 -1.01
N THR A 77 5.25 3.79 0.06
CA THR A 77 4.23 4.85 0.02
C THR A 77 4.67 6.05 -0.81
N TYR A 78 5.96 6.42 -0.75
CA TYR A 78 6.51 7.44 -1.65
C TYR A 78 6.36 7.03 -3.11
N GLY A 79 6.69 5.79 -3.46
CA GLY A 79 6.50 5.24 -4.81
C GLY A 79 5.04 5.29 -5.25
N LEU A 80 4.10 4.92 -4.38
CA LEU A 80 2.66 5.01 -4.63
C LEU A 80 2.21 6.45 -4.91
N TYR A 81 2.63 7.42 -4.07
CA TYR A 81 2.28 8.83 -4.25
C TYR A 81 2.83 9.36 -5.59
N MET A 82 4.08 9.01 -5.93
CA MET A 82 4.69 9.37 -7.21
C MET A 82 3.97 8.75 -8.40
N ALA A 83 3.57 7.46 -8.30
CA ALA A 83 2.82 6.79 -9.35
C ALA A 83 1.46 7.45 -9.59
N PHE A 84 0.74 7.78 -8.51
CA PHE A 84 -0.57 8.43 -8.60
C PHE A 84 -0.48 9.91 -9.03
N ASP A 85 0.62 10.57 -8.74
CA ASP A 85 0.87 11.91 -9.28
C ASP A 85 1.12 11.88 -10.78
N ARG A 86 1.86 10.91 -11.30
CA ARG A 86 2.34 10.90 -12.68
C ARG A 86 1.47 10.18 -13.68
N GLY A 87 0.61 9.26 -13.23
CA GLY A 87 -0.19 8.42 -14.11
C GLY A 87 -1.64 8.18 -13.67
N PRO A 88 -2.39 7.47 -14.51
CA PRO A 88 -3.74 7.07 -14.17
C PRO A 88 -3.70 5.95 -13.12
N VAL A 89 -4.65 6.03 -12.17
CA VAL A 89 -4.74 5.07 -11.05
C VAL A 89 -5.05 3.66 -11.54
N TYR A 90 -5.85 3.52 -12.60
CA TYR A 90 -6.21 2.21 -13.17
C TYR A 90 -5.02 1.45 -13.78
N VAL A 91 -3.88 2.12 -13.98
CA VAL A 91 -2.61 1.48 -14.36
C VAL A 91 -1.73 1.24 -13.12
N ALA A 92 -1.58 2.25 -12.28
CA ALA A 92 -0.68 2.17 -11.13
C ALA A 92 -1.18 1.17 -10.08
N ALA A 93 -2.47 1.20 -9.73
CA ALA A 93 -3.01 0.36 -8.68
C ALA A 93 -2.87 -1.15 -8.94
N PRO A 94 -3.18 -1.71 -10.13
CA PRO A 94 -2.96 -3.15 -10.38
C PRO A 94 -1.50 -3.57 -10.27
N ILE A 95 -0.55 -2.71 -10.68
CA ILE A 95 0.88 -2.99 -10.55
C ILE A 95 1.28 -3.00 -9.07
N ILE A 96 0.87 -2.00 -8.30
CA ILE A 96 1.18 -1.92 -6.86
C ILE A 96 0.58 -3.12 -6.14
N CYS A 97 -0.69 -3.45 -6.42
CA CYS A 97 -1.40 -4.56 -5.79
C CYS A 97 -0.89 -5.95 -6.19
N SER A 98 0.04 -6.05 -7.13
CA SER A 98 0.70 -7.32 -7.45
C SER A 98 1.81 -7.70 -6.46
N TYR A 99 2.03 -6.94 -5.38
CA TYR A 99 3.05 -7.23 -4.37
C TYR A 99 2.97 -8.66 -3.77
N PRO A 100 1.82 -9.35 -3.66
CA PRO A 100 1.80 -10.74 -3.18
C PRO A 100 2.56 -11.72 -4.10
N ILE A 101 2.67 -11.43 -5.40
CA ILE A 101 3.50 -12.23 -6.32
C ILE A 101 4.97 -12.18 -5.90
N LEU A 102 5.44 -11.01 -5.46
CA LEU A 102 6.81 -10.84 -4.97
C LEU A 102 7.01 -11.61 -3.65
N SER A 103 5.99 -11.65 -2.79
CA SER A 103 6.00 -12.48 -1.58
C SER A 103 6.07 -13.98 -1.92
N LEU A 104 5.38 -14.41 -2.99
CA LEU A 104 5.46 -15.78 -3.51
C LEU A 104 6.86 -16.13 -4.03
N ILE A 105 7.49 -15.21 -4.78
CA ILE A 105 8.87 -15.37 -5.27
C ILE A 105 9.84 -15.48 -4.08
N TYR A 106 9.66 -14.64 -3.07
CA TYR A 106 10.46 -14.70 -1.85
C TYR A 106 10.31 -16.05 -1.13
N ALA A 107 9.07 -16.52 -0.98
CA ALA A 107 8.81 -17.85 -0.39
C ALA A 107 9.50 -18.96 -1.19
N ALA A 108 9.44 -18.91 -2.51
CA ALA A 108 10.10 -19.89 -3.39
C ALA A 108 11.62 -19.97 -3.22
N VAL A 109 12.26 -18.84 -2.93
CA VAL A 109 13.72 -18.75 -2.78
C VAL A 109 14.18 -19.12 -1.38
N LEU A 110 13.43 -18.77 -0.34
CA LEU A 110 13.91 -18.80 1.05
C LEU A 110 13.24 -19.85 1.95
N THR A 111 12.01 -20.27 1.66
CA THR A 111 11.23 -21.06 2.62
C THR A 111 10.57 -22.32 2.04
N THR A 112 9.69 -22.17 1.07
CA THR A 112 8.86 -23.26 0.54
C THR A 112 8.72 -23.15 -0.97
N SER A 113 8.60 -24.30 -1.66
CA SER A 113 8.29 -24.29 -3.09
C SER A 113 6.80 -24.03 -3.31
N PRO A 114 6.43 -22.89 -3.93
CA PRO A 114 5.04 -22.61 -4.28
C PRO A 114 4.48 -23.69 -5.22
N LYS A 115 3.20 -23.98 -5.09
CA LYS A 115 2.52 -24.95 -5.93
C LYS A 115 2.38 -24.48 -7.37
N PRO A 116 2.32 -25.36 -8.38
CA PRO A 116 2.26 -24.99 -9.80
C PRO A 116 1.09 -24.03 -10.14
N HIS A 117 -0.08 -24.21 -9.51
CA HIS A 117 -1.22 -23.33 -9.77
C HIS A 117 -1.01 -21.89 -9.26
N GLN A 118 -0.20 -21.67 -8.21
CA GLN A 118 0.15 -20.35 -7.72
C GLN A 118 1.01 -19.60 -8.73
N TRP A 119 1.95 -20.30 -9.38
CA TRP A 119 2.71 -19.74 -10.50
C TRP A 119 1.84 -19.40 -11.72
N PHE A 120 0.89 -20.27 -12.05
CA PHE A 120 -0.06 -20.01 -13.14
C PHE A 120 -0.92 -18.78 -12.87
N LEU A 121 -1.46 -18.64 -11.65
CA LEU A 121 -2.22 -17.45 -11.25
C LEU A 121 -1.37 -16.17 -11.30
N SER A 122 -0.11 -16.25 -10.89
CA SER A 122 0.84 -15.13 -10.98
C SER A 122 1.06 -14.68 -12.43
N LEU A 123 1.15 -15.62 -13.39
CA LEU A 123 1.24 -15.28 -14.82
C LEU A 123 -0.04 -14.58 -15.31
N ILE A 124 -1.21 -15.00 -14.86
CA ILE A 124 -2.48 -14.33 -15.20
C ILE A 124 -2.50 -12.90 -14.65
N VAL A 125 -1.99 -12.66 -13.42
CA VAL A 125 -1.88 -11.30 -12.86
C VAL A 125 -0.97 -10.44 -13.75
N VAL A 126 0.20 -10.93 -14.14
CA VAL A 126 1.13 -10.19 -15.02
C VAL A 126 0.48 -9.88 -16.37
N PHE A 127 -0.23 -10.84 -16.96
CA PHE A 127 -0.98 -10.63 -18.19
C PHE A 127 -2.10 -9.60 -18.02
N GLY A 128 -2.85 -9.65 -16.92
CA GLY A 128 -3.88 -8.67 -16.58
C GLY A 128 -3.30 -7.26 -16.44
N ILE A 129 -2.14 -7.11 -15.78
CA ILE A 129 -1.43 -5.83 -15.69
C ILE A 129 -1.07 -5.32 -17.10
N PHE A 130 -0.55 -6.19 -17.97
CA PHE A 130 -0.24 -5.83 -19.35
C PHE A 130 -1.47 -5.27 -20.08
N LEU A 131 -2.63 -5.89 -19.91
CA LEU A 131 -3.89 -5.39 -20.50
C LEU A 131 -4.31 -4.03 -19.94
N THR A 132 -4.07 -3.73 -18.65
CA THR A 132 -4.40 -2.42 -18.08
C THR A 132 -3.53 -1.30 -18.64
N VAL A 133 -2.27 -1.61 -18.96
CA VAL A 133 -1.32 -0.66 -19.54
C VAL A 133 -1.55 -0.50 -21.04
N TYR A 134 -2.13 -1.52 -21.70
CA TYR A 134 -2.35 -1.51 -23.13
C TYR A 134 -3.41 -0.46 -23.50
N THR A 135 -2.98 0.61 -24.14
CA THR A 135 -3.85 1.64 -24.71
C THR A 135 -3.92 1.50 -26.22
N LYS A 136 -5.10 1.13 -26.74
CA LYS A 136 -5.34 1.20 -28.18
C LYS A 136 -5.30 2.67 -28.59
N LYS A 137 -4.49 3.03 -29.60
CA LYS A 137 -4.52 4.35 -30.23
C LYS A 137 -5.91 4.55 -30.86
N GLU A 138 -6.83 5.15 -30.14
CA GLU A 138 -8.01 5.75 -30.76
C GLU A 138 -7.61 7.16 -31.23
N ASN A 139 -8.06 7.51 -32.45
CA ASN A 139 -7.75 8.75 -33.16
C ASN A 139 -8.32 10.03 -32.51
N THR A 140 -8.34 10.10 -31.18
CA THR A 140 -8.75 11.29 -30.46
C THR A 140 -7.55 11.86 -29.71
N ASP A 141 -7.28 13.14 -29.94
CA ASP A 141 -6.12 13.94 -29.47
C ASP A 141 -5.90 13.99 -27.95
N LYS A 142 -6.46 13.07 -27.16
CA LYS A 142 -6.39 13.06 -25.69
C LYS A 142 -6.03 11.70 -25.08
N VAL A 143 -5.40 10.80 -25.81
CA VAL A 143 -4.89 9.57 -25.20
C VAL A 143 -3.70 9.93 -24.32
N LYS A 144 -3.91 9.96 -23.01
CA LYS A 144 -2.81 10.06 -22.04
C LYS A 144 -1.95 8.80 -22.18
N THR A 145 -0.87 8.90 -22.91
CA THR A 145 0.14 7.83 -22.96
C THR A 145 0.59 7.52 -21.54
N VAL A 146 0.57 6.23 -21.18
CA VAL A 146 1.07 5.78 -19.88
C VAL A 146 2.57 6.10 -19.85
N LYS A 147 2.97 6.95 -18.89
CA LYS A 147 4.37 7.31 -18.73
C LYS A 147 5.13 6.14 -18.12
N LEU A 148 6.30 5.83 -18.66
CA LEU A 148 7.19 4.81 -18.10
C LEU A 148 7.52 5.07 -16.62
N GLU A 149 7.59 6.34 -16.22
CA GLU A 149 7.75 6.76 -14.83
C GLU A 149 6.65 6.22 -13.90
N THR A 150 5.40 6.16 -14.37
CA THR A 150 4.28 5.61 -13.58
C THR A 150 4.51 4.14 -13.30
N ILE A 151 4.93 3.38 -14.31
CA ILE A 151 5.22 1.94 -14.19
C ILE A 151 6.40 1.74 -13.22
N TYR A 152 7.47 2.51 -13.39
CA TYR A 152 8.66 2.44 -12.52
C TYR A 152 8.29 2.66 -11.05
N TRP A 153 7.58 3.74 -10.73
CA TRP A 153 7.18 4.05 -9.35
C TRP A 153 6.20 3.03 -8.78
N SER A 154 5.32 2.47 -9.61
CA SER A 154 4.39 1.42 -9.20
C SER A 154 5.11 0.10 -8.86
N ILE A 155 6.09 -0.31 -9.67
CA ILE A 155 6.91 -1.51 -9.41
C ILE A 155 7.74 -1.31 -8.15
N LEU A 156 8.39 -0.14 -8.00
CA LEU A 156 9.14 0.18 -6.80
C LEU A 156 8.25 0.07 -5.56
N SER A 157 7.05 0.66 -5.62
CA SER A 157 6.07 0.58 -4.53
C SER A 157 5.70 -0.87 -4.21
N ALA A 158 5.39 -1.71 -5.20
CA ALA A 158 5.05 -3.11 -5.01
C ALA A 158 6.18 -3.91 -4.32
N VAL A 159 7.43 -3.71 -4.76
CA VAL A 159 8.61 -4.38 -4.17
C VAL A 159 8.75 -4.01 -2.69
N PHE A 160 8.70 -2.72 -2.38
CA PHE A 160 8.91 -2.27 -1.01
C PHE A 160 7.71 -2.55 -0.10
N PHE A 161 6.47 -2.59 -0.59
CA PHE A 161 5.32 -3.08 0.17
C PHE A 161 5.47 -4.56 0.52
N SER A 162 5.86 -5.40 -0.45
CA SER A 162 6.10 -6.83 -0.20
C SER A 162 7.11 -7.05 0.93
N LEU A 163 8.26 -6.38 0.86
CA LEU A 163 9.31 -6.49 1.88
C LEU A 163 8.87 -5.94 3.24
N SER A 164 8.19 -4.80 3.25
CA SER A 164 7.73 -4.16 4.48
C SER A 164 6.69 -5.03 5.20
N PHE A 165 5.66 -5.51 4.51
CA PHE A 165 4.61 -6.33 5.13
C PHE A 165 5.17 -7.63 5.67
N GLN A 166 6.07 -8.28 4.95
CA GLN A 166 6.69 -9.51 5.40
C GLN A 166 7.53 -9.31 6.67
N LEU A 167 8.34 -8.25 6.72
CA LEU A 167 9.10 -7.94 7.94
C LEU A 167 8.17 -7.55 9.09
N GLY A 168 7.14 -6.73 8.84
CA GLY A 168 6.19 -6.31 9.85
C GLY A 168 5.41 -7.48 10.46
N GLN A 169 4.94 -8.42 9.64
CA GLN A 169 4.21 -9.60 10.10
C GLN A 169 5.11 -10.59 10.86
N ASN A 170 6.31 -10.85 10.34
CA ASN A 170 7.20 -11.84 10.95
C ASN A 170 7.74 -11.42 12.33
N GLN A 171 7.91 -10.13 12.59
CA GLN A 171 8.44 -9.65 13.87
C GLN A 171 7.42 -9.62 15.00
N ILE A 172 6.11 -9.65 14.69
CA ILE A 172 5.07 -9.36 15.70
C ILE A 172 4.81 -10.54 16.63
N ILE A 173 5.29 -11.72 16.30
CA ILE A 173 5.13 -12.91 17.14
C ILE A 173 5.73 -12.61 18.51
N ASN A 174 4.88 -12.57 19.55
CA ASN A 174 5.20 -12.20 20.95
C ASN A 174 5.62 -10.73 21.15
N SER A 175 5.22 -9.83 20.27
CA SER A 175 5.54 -8.39 20.32
C SER A 175 4.27 -7.55 20.20
N ASN A 176 4.43 -6.21 20.28
CA ASN A 176 3.31 -5.28 20.26
C ASN A 176 3.24 -4.51 18.93
N GLU A 177 2.13 -4.67 18.20
CA GLU A 177 1.91 -4.03 16.91
C GLU A 177 1.83 -2.51 16.98
N ILE A 178 1.27 -1.95 18.06
CA ILE A 178 1.17 -0.49 18.24
C ILE A 178 2.56 0.13 18.38
N ILE A 179 3.41 -0.48 19.20
CA ILE A 179 4.78 0.00 19.41
C ILE A 179 5.62 -0.17 18.16
N SER A 180 5.50 -1.31 17.48
CA SER A 180 6.17 -1.54 16.21
C SER A 180 5.83 -0.45 15.18
N ASN A 181 4.52 -0.14 15.04
CA ASN A 181 4.06 0.91 14.13
C ASN A 181 4.46 2.32 14.58
N LEU A 182 4.52 2.61 15.89
CA LEU A 182 5.04 3.88 16.41
C LEU A 182 6.52 4.08 16.02
N ILE A 183 7.37 3.06 16.23
CA ILE A 183 8.78 3.09 15.85
C ILE A 183 8.91 3.27 14.33
N ALA A 184 8.15 2.54 13.54
CA ALA A 184 8.17 2.59 12.09
C ALA A 184 7.80 3.98 11.55
N ARG A 185 6.74 4.60 12.07
CA ARG A 185 6.33 5.95 11.64
C ARG A 185 7.29 7.03 12.12
N THR A 186 7.86 6.85 13.32
CA THR A 186 8.88 7.78 13.84
C THR A 186 10.14 7.74 12.97
N SER A 187 10.61 6.54 12.59
CA SER A 187 11.74 6.38 11.67
C SER A 187 11.46 7.00 10.30
N SER A 188 10.24 6.81 9.78
CA SER A 188 9.79 7.43 8.53
C SER A 188 9.84 8.97 8.59
N ILE A 189 9.36 9.56 9.69
CA ILE A 189 9.41 11.02 9.90
C ILE A 189 10.87 11.49 9.97
N MET A 190 11.74 10.78 10.70
CA MET A 190 13.15 11.12 10.77
C MET A 190 13.79 11.16 9.37
N VAL A 191 13.54 10.13 8.54
CA VAL A 191 14.04 10.09 7.16
C VAL A 191 13.53 11.27 6.35
N ILE A 192 12.21 11.58 6.42
CA ILE A 192 11.63 12.70 5.69
C ILE A 192 12.26 14.03 6.13
N VAL A 193 12.41 14.25 7.42
CA VAL A 193 12.93 15.50 7.97
C VAL A 193 14.44 15.65 7.69
N PHE A 194 15.25 14.61 7.88
CA PHE A 194 16.69 14.72 7.67
C PHE A 194 17.10 14.79 6.20
N LEU A 195 16.43 14.02 5.32
CA LEU A 195 16.85 13.94 3.93
C LEU A 195 16.06 14.88 3.00
N PHE A 196 14.82 15.22 3.34
CA PHE A 196 13.91 15.92 2.45
C PHE A 196 13.29 17.21 3.04
N ALA A 197 13.89 17.79 4.10
CA ALA A 197 13.40 19.01 4.75
C ALA A 197 13.12 20.15 3.74
N ASN A 198 13.99 20.35 2.77
CA ASN A 198 13.86 21.39 1.75
C ASN A 198 12.66 21.21 0.80
N HIS A 199 12.10 20.01 0.74
CA HIS A 199 10.95 19.67 -0.10
C HIS A 199 9.61 19.76 0.65
N ILE A 200 9.66 19.98 1.97
CA ILE A 200 8.48 20.16 2.83
C ILE A 200 7.96 21.59 2.65
N LYS A 201 6.70 21.73 2.22
CA LYS A 201 6.07 23.03 1.94
C LYS A 201 4.77 23.19 2.72
N PHE A 202 4.85 23.57 3.99
CA PHE A 202 3.68 23.76 4.85
C PHE A 202 2.76 24.92 4.39
N LYS A 203 3.33 25.96 3.79
CA LYS A 203 2.53 27.12 3.30
C LYS A 203 1.51 26.75 2.20
N SER A 204 1.66 25.60 1.57
CA SER A 204 0.72 25.11 0.55
C SER A 204 -0.47 24.35 1.16
N ILE A 205 -0.46 24.04 2.46
CA ILE A 205 -1.50 23.24 3.12
C ILE A 205 -2.62 24.18 3.58
N LYS A 206 -3.73 24.16 2.85
CA LYS A 206 -4.96 24.85 3.25
C LYS A 206 -5.68 24.06 4.34
N LEU A 207 -6.47 24.74 5.19
CA LEU A 207 -7.22 24.12 6.28
C LEU A 207 -8.08 22.93 5.82
N ASN A 208 -8.74 23.05 4.66
CA ASN A 208 -9.55 21.96 4.09
C ASN A 208 -8.74 20.70 3.76
N TYR A 209 -7.44 20.82 3.47
CA TYR A 209 -6.58 19.66 3.20
C TYR A 209 -6.10 18.99 4.49
N ILE A 210 -6.07 19.71 5.61
CA ILE A 210 -5.67 19.15 6.91
C ILE A 210 -6.63 18.03 7.32
N ILE A 211 -7.94 18.22 7.14
CA ILE A 211 -8.95 17.19 7.46
C ILE A 211 -8.71 15.94 6.63
N ILE A 212 -8.41 16.11 5.34
CA ILE A 212 -8.10 14.98 4.45
C ILE A 212 -6.83 14.27 4.91
N LEU A 213 -5.78 15.01 5.26
CA LEU A 213 -4.51 14.46 5.74
C LEU A 213 -4.66 13.73 7.08
N ILE A 214 -5.52 14.24 7.99
CA ILE A 214 -5.88 13.53 9.23
C ILE A 214 -6.55 12.20 8.91
N LEU A 215 -7.57 12.21 8.05
CA LEU A 215 -8.28 11.00 7.65
C LEU A 215 -7.31 10.00 7.00
N MET A 216 -6.44 10.46 6.08
CA MET A 216 -5.41 9.62 5.46
C MET A 216 -4.49 8.99 6.52
N GLY A 217 -4.01 9.79 7.50
CA GLY A 217 -3.14 9.28 8.56
C GLY A 217 -3.82 8.23 9.43
N VAL A 218 -5.10 8.41 9.76
CA VAL A 218 -5.87 7.46 10.58
C VAL A 218 -6.14 6.16 9.82
N VAL A 219 -6.69 6.24 8.60
CA VAL A 219 -7.06 5.03 7.85
C VAL A 219 -5.83 4.22 7.39
N ASP A 220 -4.75 4.89 7.00
CA ASP A 220 -3.48 4.22 6.66
C ASP A 220 -2.88 3.51 7.87
N THR A 221 -2.92 4.17 9.04
CA THR A 221 -2.39 3.58 10.28
C THR A 221 -3.22 2.39 10.73
N LEU A 222 -4.54 2.50 10.66
CA LEU A 222 -5.44 1.41 11.01
C LEU A 222 -5.20 0.19 10.09
N ALA A 223 -5.07 0.41 8.79
CA ALA A 223 -4.76 -0.66 7.84
C ALA A 223 -3.41 -1.32 8.15
N LEU A 224 -2.39 -0.52 8.43
CA LEU A 224 -1.05 -1.04 8.74
C LEU A 224 -1.02 -1.80 10.08
N LEU A 225 -1.76 -1.33 11.10
CA LEU A 225 -1.95 -2.07 12.36
C LEU A 225 -2.56 -3.44 12.10
N ILE A 226 -3.65 -3.49 11.34
CA ILE A 226 -4.34 -4.73 10.99
C ILE A 226 -3.38 -5.68 10.25
N MET A 227 -2.61 -5.17 9.32
CA MET A 227 -1.64 -5.97 8.56
C MET A 227 -0.53 -6.54 9.44
N VAL A 228 0.05 -5.73 10.31
CA VAL A 228 1.12 -6.19 11.23
C VAL A 228 0.53 -7.19 12.24
N TYR A 229 -0.62 -6.87 12.85
CA TYR A 229 -1.32 -7.75 13.78
C TYR A 229 -1.64 -9.13 13.19
N SER A 230 -1.92 -9.18 11.88
CA SER A 230 -2.21 -10.45 11.20
C SER A 230 -1.04 -11.43 11.20
N GLY A 231 0.18 -10.98 11.52
CA GLY A 231 1.33 -11.86 11.77
C GLY A 231 1.14 -12.83 12.93
N ASN A 232 0.19 -12.54 13.85
CA ASN A 232 -0.20 -13.47 14.93
C ASN A 232 -1.11 -14.62 14.47
N PHE A 233 -1.60 -14.61 13.25
CA PHE A 233 -2.44 -15.66 12.70
C PHE A 233 -1.60 -16.81 12.11
N ASN A 234 -2.23 -17.98 11.95
CA ASN A 234 -1.56 -19.15 11.38
C ASN A 234 -1.14 -18.94 9.92
N HIS A 235 -1.88 -18.11 9.17
CA HIS A 235 -1.69 -17.85 7.75
C HIS A 235 -1.74 -16.34 7.45
N PRO A 236 -0.73 -15.56 7.89
CA PRO A 236 -0.70 -14.11 7.69
C PRO A 236 -0.66 -13.71 6.20
N GLU A 237 -0.18 -14.61 5.33
CA GLU A 237 -0.16 -14.41 3.88
C GLU A 237 -1.57 -14.18 3.30
N PHE A 238 -2.62 -14.80 3.84
CA PHE A 238 -3.99 -14.58 3.39
C PHE A 238 -4.48 -13.15 3.69
N SER A 239 -4.04 -12.57 4.79
CA SER A 239 -4.30 -11.15 5.08
C SER A 239 -3.63 -10.26 4.05
N SER A 240 -2.36 -10.54 3.70
CA SER A 240 -1.61 -9.77 2.71
C SER A 240 -2.25 -9.83 1.32
N VAL A 241 -2.67 -11.02 0.88
CA VAL A 241 -3.30 -11.19 -0.42
C VAL A 241 -4.68 -10.54 -0.47
N SER A 242 -5.52 -10.72 0.56
CA SER A 242 -6.83 -10.06 0.60
C SER A 242 -6.72 -8.54 0.73
N ALA A 243 -5.73 -8.04 1.47
CA ALA A 243 -5.45 -6.61 1.55
C ALA A 243 -5.07 -6.02 0.20
N SER A 244 -4.39 -6.76 -0.69
CA SER A 244 -4.01 -6.25 -2.01
C SER A 244 -5.20 -5.89 -2.92
N THR A 245 -6.42 -6.26 -2.54
CA THR A 245 -7.64 -5.80 -3.23
C THR A 245 -7.95 -4.31 -3.02
N PHE A 246 -7.18 -3.60 -2.19
CA PHE A 246 -7.33 -2.15 -1.99
C PHE A 246 -7.30 -1.36 -3.31
N GLY A 247 -6.49 -1.80 -4.28
CA GLY A 247 -6.41 -1.14 -5.58
C GLY A 247 -7.70 -1.21 -6.39
N LEU A 248 -8.49 -2.30 -6.26
CA LEU A 248 -9.81 -2.37 -6.87
C LEU A 248 -10.74 -1.32 -6.27
N ILE A 249 -10.75 -1.20 -4.94
CA ILE A 249 -11.55 -0.18 -4.24
C ILE A 249 -11.13 1.22 -4.67
N THR A 250 -9.82 1.48 -4.72
CA THR A 250 -9.27 2.76 -5.20
C THR A 250 -9.73 3.07 -6.63
N ILE A 251 -9.63 2.10 -7.56
CA ILE A 251 -10.05 2.28 -8.95
C ILE A 251 -11.56 2.58 -9.02
N LEU A 252 -12.39 1.84 -8.30
CA LEU A 252 -13.83 2.07 -8.27
C LEU A 252 -14.17 3.47 -7.76
N LEU A 253 -13.55 3.92 -6.68
CA LEU A 253 -13.74 5.26 -6.13
C LEU A 253 -13.28 6.33 -7.13
N VAL A 254 -12.11 6.17 -7.74
CA VAL A 254 -11.59 7.10 -8.74
C VAL A 254 -12.50 7.16 -9.97
N CYS A 255 -12.96 6.02 -10.50
CA CYS A 255 -13.89 6.00 -11.61
C CYS A 255 -15.21 6.69 -11.27
N PHE A 256 -15.75 6.47 -10.06
CA PHE A 256 -17.00 7.07 -9.64
C PHE A 256 -16.90 8.59 -9.43
N PHE A 257 -15.89 9.05 -8.67
CA PHE A 257 -15.76 10.47 -8.30
C PHE A 257 -15.08 11.33 -9.35
N TYR A 258 -14.03 10.80 -10.02
CA TYR A 258 -13.29 11.56 -11.06
C TYR A 258 -13.81 11.28 -12.49
N LYS A 259 -14.81 10.38 -12.63
CA LYS A 259 -15.39 9.99 -13.92
C LYS A 259 -14.33 9.52 -14.93
N GLU A 260 -13.27 8.88 -14.43
CA GLU A 260 -12.27 8.24 -15.29
C GLU A 260 -12.95 7.08 -16.04
N LYS A 261 -12.86 7.10 -17.39
CA LYS A 261 -13.44 6.06 -18.23
C LYS A 261 -12.41 4.97 -18.49
N LEU A 262 -12.79 3.74 -18.23
CA LEU A 262 -12.03 2.55 -18.59
C LEU A 262 -12.55 2.00 -19.92
N ASN A 263 -11.63 1.57 -20.78
CA ASN A 263 -12.01 0.79 -21.95
C ASN A 263 -12.22 -0.69 -21.56
N PHE A 264 -12.85 -1.44 -22.45
CA PHE A 264 -13.18 -2.85 -22.19
C PHE A 264 -11.95 -3.71 -21.90
N ILE A 265 -10.82 -3.47 -22.59
CA ILE A 265 -9.56 -4.21 -22.40
C ILE A 265 -8.97 -3.93 -21.01
N GLN A 266 -9.02 -2.67 -20.56
CA GLN A 266 -8.58 -2.28 -19.22
C GLN A 266 -9.45 -2.91 -18.13
N MET A 267 -10.79 -2.93 -18.32
CA MET A 267 -11.71 -3.62 -17.41
C MET A 267 -11.41 -5.12 -17.31
N LEU A 268 -11.16 -5.76 -18.44
CA LEU A 268 -10.74 -7.16 -18.50
C LEU A 268 -9.42 -7.38 -17.74
N GLY A 269 -8.42 -6.53 -17.97
CA GLY A 269 -7.13 -6.59 -17.26
C GLY A 269 -7.30 -6.46 -15.75
N ILE A 270 -8.07 -5.47 -15.29
CA ILE A 270 -8.37 -5.27 -13.87
C ILE A 270 -9.07 -6.50 -13.28
N SER A 271 -10.08 -7.02 -13.97
CA SER A 271 -10.82 -8.22 -13.52
C SER A 271 -9.92 -9.45 -13.41
N LEU A 272 -9.01 -9.66 -14.37
CA LEU A 272 -8.05 -10.76 -14.32
C LEU A 272 -7.07 -10.63 -13.14
N VAL A 273 -6.55 -9.43 -12.89
CA VAL A 273 -5.63 -9.18 -11.77
C VAL A 273 -6.31 -9.53 -10.45
N PHE A 274 -7.46 -8.92 -10.17
CA PHE A 274 -8.09 -9.06 -8.86
C PHE A 274 -8.77 -10.42 -8.65
N SER A 275 -9.30 -11.06 -9.70
CA SER A 275 -9.82 -12.44 -9.59
C SER A 275 -8.70 -13.45 -9.33
N SER A 276 -7.53 -13.31 -10.01
CA SER A 276 -6.38 -14.17 -9.77
C SER A 276 -5.79 -13.99 -8.39
N ILE A 277 -5.69 -12.75 -7.90
CA ILE A 277 -5.29 -12.46 -6.52
C ILE A 277 -6.27 -13.11 -5.53
N ALA A 278 -7.58 -12.96 -5.75
CA ALA A 278 -8.59 -13.58 -4.90
C ALA A 278 -8.51 -15.12 -4.87
N ILE A 279 -8.21 -15.75 -6.01
CA ILE A 279 -8.01 -17.22 -6.07
C ILE A 279 -6.72 -17.61 -5.33
N LEU A 280 -5.65 -16.81 -5.42
CA LEU A 280 -4.40 -17.06 -4.67
C LEU A 280 -4.63 -17.09 -3.15
N THR A 281 -5.63 -16.37 -2.61
CA THR A 281 -5.98 -16.44 -1.18
C THR A 281 -6.64 -17.77 -0.78
N LEU A 282 -7.19 -18.51 -1.74
CA LEU A 282 -7.96 -19.72 -1.49
C LEU A 282 -7.15 -21.00 -1.78
N SER A 283 -5.92 -20.86 -2.27
CA SER A 283 -5.07 -21.96 -2.79
C SER A 283 -3.87 -22.25 -1.90
#